data_5c9b7d7c50b89d5770fa29950d95bc3d
#
_entry.id   5c9b7d7c50b89d5770fa29950d95bc3d
#
_cell.length_a   1.000
_cell.length_b   1.000
_cell.length_c   1.000
_cell.angle_alpha   90.00
_cell.angle_beta   90.00
_cell.angle_gamma   90.00
#
_symmetry.space_group_name_H-M   'P 1'
#
loop_
_entity.id
_entity.type
_entity.pdbx_description
1 polymer ?
#
loop_
_entity_poly.entity_id
_entity_poly.type
_entity_poly.pdbx_seq_one_letter_code
_entity_poly.pdbx_strand_id
1 'polypeptide(L)'
;PFYIRAGKKLPITTTQVVVDMKSPPLSVFDAIGAAQSNYFRFRLSPEVIIAEGMRVKQAGEEMRGEAVELVVRHDLAPEKSPYERLLGDALRGDNALFTSDECVEAAWAVVDRVLAREGPVGFYERGSWGPPEAARIVSGDEGWHDPQAEEGKPC
;
A
#
# COMPACT_ATOMS: atom_id res chain seq x y z
N PRO A 1 -1.31 -12.48 6.40
CA PRO A 1 -0.84 -11.42 7.32
C PRO A 1 -1.16 -10.03 6.76
N PHE A 2 -1.18 -9.02 7.62
CA PHE A 2 -1.25 -7.62 7.24
C PHE A 2 0.03 -6.93 7.69
N TYR A 3 0.68 -6.24 6.78
CA TYR A 3 1.88 -5.46 7.06
C TYR A 3 1.54 -3.99 6.88
N ILE A 4 1.81 -3.18 7.89
CA ILE A 4 1.49 -1.74 7.88
C ILE A 4 2.79 -0.97 8.10
N ARG A 5 3.08 -0.05 7.19
CA ARG A 5 4.17 0.91 7.33
C ARG A 5 3.61 2.33 7.23
N ALA A 6 3.78 3.09 8.28
CA ALA A 6 3.42 4.49 8.33
C ALA A 6 4.55 5.28 8.98
N GLY A 7 4.86 6.45 8.47
CA GLY A 7 5.95 7.27 9.00
C GLY A 7 5.96 8.66 8.42
N LYS A 8 6.75 9.53 9.06
CA LYS A 8 7.00 10.89 8.58
C LYS A 8 8.35 10.95 7.89
N LYS A 9 8.48 11.87 6.92
CA LYS A 9 9.74 12.05 6.16
C LYS A 9 10.18 10.81 5.37
N LEU A 10 9.23 9.94 5.00
CA LEU A 10 9.45 8.89 4.03
C LEU A 10 9.75 9.49 2.64
N PRO A 11 10.28 8.70 1.67
CA PRO A 11 10.69 9.21 0.35
C PRO A 11 9.59 9.94 -0.39
N ILE A 12 8.36 9.46 -0.28
CA ILE A 12 7.17 10.08 -0.92
C ILE A 12 6.00 10.16 0.06
N THR A 13 5.09 11.08 -0.22
CA THR A 13 3.82 11.20 0.51
C THR A 13 2.73 10.49 -0.29
N THR A 14 2.29 9.34 0.19
CA THR A 14 1.26 8.54 -0.47
C THR A 14 0.54 7.65 0.52
N THR A 15 -0.68 7.25 0.17
CA THR A 15 -1.40 6.17 0.84
C THR A 15 -1.66 5.08 -0.19
N GLN A 16 -1.11 3.90 0.04
CA GLN A 16 -1.19 2.77 -0.88
C GLN A 16 -1.48 1.48 -0.13
N VAL A 17 -2.32 0.64 -0.71
CA VAL A 17 -2.58 -0.73 -0.27
C VAL A 17 -2.18 -1.66 -1.41
N VAL A 18 -1.39 -2.69 -1.11
CA VAL A 18 -1.07 -3.78 -2.04
C VAL A 18 -1.62 -5.07 -1.47
N VAL A 19 -2.28 -5.83 -2.30
CA VAL A 19 -2.83 -7.15 -1.96
C VAL A 19 -2.16 -8.18 -2.84
N ASP A 20 -1.19 -8.90 -2.28
CA ASP A 20 -0.54 -10.01 -2.97
C ASP A 20 -1.47 -11.21 -3.00
N MET A 21 -1.63 -11.77 -4.18
CA MET A 21 -2.45 -12.95 -4.38
C MET A 21 -1.63 -14.21 -4.08
N LYS A 22 -2.31 -15.27 -3.71
CA LYS A 22 -1.64 -16.57 -3.56
C LYS A 22 -1.11 -17.05 -4.90
N SER A 23 0.09 -17.61 -4.88
CA SER A 23 0.65 -18.25 -6.06
C SER A 23 -0.32 -19.32 -6.62
N PRO A 24 -0.49 -19.38 -7.93
CA PRO A 24 -1.33 -20.41 -8.53
C PRO A 24 -0.77 -21.81 -8.23
N PRO A 25 -1.62 -22.84 -8.10
CA PRO A 25 -1.18 -24.19 -7.77
C PRO A 25 -0.32 -24.82 -8.89
N LEU A 26 -0.42 -24.30 -10.10
CA LEU A 26 0.38 -24.71 -11.25
C LEU A 26 1.01 -23.47 -11.88
N SER A 27 2.33 -23.47 -12.01
CA SER A 27 3.04 -22.48 -12.81
C SER A 27 2.94 -22.86 -14.28
N VAL A 28 2.33 -22.01 -15.09
CA VAL A 28 2.23 -22.18 -16.54
C VAL A 28 3.48 -21.68 -17.25
N PHE A 29 4.20 -20.77 -16.61
CA PHE A 29 5.43 -20.17 -17.15
C PHE A 29 6.64 -20.72 -16.42
N ASP A 30 7.72 -20.97 -17.15
CA ASP A 30 8.98 -21.39 -16.54
C ASP A 30 9.46 -20.34 -15.53
N ALA A 31 9.82 -20.81 -14.34
CA ALA A 31 10.24 -20.00 -13.21
C ALA A 31 11.70 -19.53 -13.38
N ILE A 32 11.98 -18.73 -14.39
CA ILE A 32 13.22 -17.98 -14.45
C ILE A 32 12.97 -16.62 -13.79
N GLY A 33 13.36 -16.50 -12.55
CA GLY A 33 13.08 -15.39 -11.65
C GLY A 33 11.99 -15.75 -10.64
N ALA A 34 12.09 -15.22 -9.42
CA ALA A 34 11.11 -15.44 -8.37
C ALA A 34 9.71 -15.21 -8.94
N ALA A 35 8.83 -16.19 -8.74
CA ALA A 35 7.46 -16.13 -9.20
C ALA A 35 6.76 -14.98 -8.47
N GLN A 36 6.80 -13.79 -9.04
CA GLN A 36 6.01 -12.68 -8.53
C GLN A 36 4.55 -13.07 -8.59
N SER A 37 3.90 -13.03 -7.46
CA SER A 37 2.47 -13.24 -7.36
C SER A 37 1.73 -12.16 -8.14
N ASN A 38 0.55 -12.49 -8.66
CA ASN A 38 -0.35 -11.44 -9.12
C ASN A 38 -0.73 -10.59 -7.91
N TYR A 39 -1.00 -9.31 -8.13
CA TYR A 39 -1.36 -8.39 -7.05
C TYR A 39 -2.40 -7.36 -7.50
N PHE A 40 -3.11 -6.81 -6.53
CA PHE A 40 -3.87 -5.58 -6.69
C PHE A 40 -3.18 -4.45 -5.94
N ARG A 41 -3.08 -3.30 -6.56
CA ARG A 41 -2.52 -2.10 -5.97
C ARG A 41 -3.56 -0.98 -5.99
N PHE A 42 -3.85 -0.44 -4.83
CA PHE A 42 -4.78 0.66 -4.64
C PHE A 42 -3.99 1.84 -4.08
N ARG A 43 -3.80 2.88 -4.87
CA ARG A 43 -3.29 4.16 -4.38
C ARG A 43 -4.49 5.06 -4.09
N LEU A 44 -4.57 5.57 -2.87
CA LEU A 44 -5.69 6.38 -2.41
C LEU A 44 -5.35 7.87 -2.38
N SER A 45 -4.07 8.22 -2.32
CA SER A 45 -3.56 9.58 -2.27
C SER A 45 -2.14 9.62 -2.84
N PRO A 46 -1.75 10.70 -3.54
CA PRO A 46 -2.50 11.91 -3.88
C PRO A 46 -3.54 11.72 -5.01
N GLU A 47 -3.42 10.69 -5.81
CA GLU A 47 -4.33 10.33 -6.89
C GLU A 47 -4.91 8.94 -6.66
N VAL A 48 -6.15 8.73 -7.05
CA VAL A 48 -6.77 7.41 -6.95
C VAL A 48 -6.36 6.57 -8.16
N ILE A 49 -5.63 5.50 -7.88
CA ILE A 49 -5.16 4.56 -8.90
C ILE A 49 -5.51 3.15 -8.45
N ILE A 50 -6.10 2.40 -9.35
CA ILE A 50 -6.33 0.96 -9.17
C ILE A 50 -5.52 0.26 -10.23
N ALA A 51 -4.67 -0.66 -9.81
CA ALA A 51 -3.84 -1.42 -10.73
C ALA A 51 -3.91 -2.92 -10.40
N GLU A 52 -3.81 -3.73 -11.44
CA GLU A 52 -3.70 -5.18 -11.35
C GLU A 52 -2.40 -5.61 -12.02
N GLY A 53 -1.51 -6.19 -11.23
CA GLY A 53 -0.28 -6.80 -11.71
C GLY A 53 -0.49 -8.27 -11.99
N MET A 54 -0.12 -8.71 -13.20
CA MET A 54 -0.26 -10.08 -13.63
C MET A 54 0.89 -10.52 -14.52
N ARG A 55 1.00 -11.82 -14.72
CA ARG A 55 1.94 -12.38 -15.68
C ARG A 55 1.20 -12.82 -16.92
N VAL A 56 1.71 -12.41 -18.07
CA VAL A 56 1.22 -12.83 -19.39
C VAL A 56 2.31 -13.58 -20.13
N LYS A 57 1.94 -14.37 -21.12
CA LYS A 57 2.92 -15.03 -21.97
C LYS A 57 3.67 -14.00 -22.82
N GLN A 58 4.99 -14.00 -22.72
CA GLN A 58 5.84 -13.21 -23.61
C GLN A 58 5.65 -13.69 -25.09
N ALA A 59 5.75 -12.75 -26.02
CA ALA A 59 5.72 -13.09 -27.44
C ALA A 59 6.87 -14.05 -27.80
N GLY A 60 6.59 -15.07 -28.59
CA GLY A 60 7.55 -16.10 -28.98
C GLY A 60 7.03 -17.51 -28.75
N GLU A 61 7.87 -18.51 -29.08
CA GLU A 61 7.49 -19.93 -28.97
C GLU A 61 7.67 -20.48 -27.54
N GLU A 62 8.54 -19.89 -26.75
CA GLU A 62 8.82 -20.34 -25.39
C GLU A 62 7.72 -19.92 -24.41
N MET A 63 7.46 -20.76 -23.42
CA MET A 63 6.48 -20.49 -22.34
C MET A 63 7.11 -19.60 -21.26
N ARG A 64 7.60 -18.42 -21.66
CA ARG A 64 8.12 -17.40 -20.74
C ARG A 64 7.03 -16.42 -20.37
N GLY A 65 6.98 -16.07 -19.08
CA GLY A 65 6.08 -15.05 -18.55
C GLY A 65 6.76 -13.69 -18.45
N GLU A 66 6.05 -12.63 -18.82
CA GLU A 66 6.42 -11.26 -18.52
C GLU A 66 5.42 -10.62 -17.57
N ALA A 67 5.90 -9.71 -16.72
CA ALA A 67 5.04 -8.96 -15.83
C ALA A 67 4.40 -7.79 -16.58
N VAL A 68 3.09 -7.66 -16.47
CA VAL A 68 2.33 -6.52 -16.98
C VAL A 68 1.48 -5.94 -15.87
N GLU A 69 1.22 -4.65 -15.91
CA GLU A 69 0.32 -3.97 -14.99
C GLU A 69 -0.77 -3.26 -15.78
N LEU A 70 -2.02 -3.59 -15.47
CA LEU A 70 -3.18 -2.87 -15.96
C LEU A 70 -3.50 -1.76 -14.96
N VAL A 71 -3.52 -0.51 -15.43
CA VAL A 71 -3.67 0.67 -14.56
C VAL A 71 -4.92 1.45 -14.94
N VAL A 72 -5.79 1.68 -13.97
CA VAL A 72 -6.93 2.58 -14.10
C VAL A 72 -6.69 3.78 -13.20
N ARG A 73 -6.74 4.97 -13.76
CA ARG A 73 -6.66 6.25 -13.04
C ARG A 73 -8.04 6.85 -12.95
N HIS A 74 -8.38 7.33 -11.78
CA HIS A 74 -9.62 8.06 -11.55
C HIS A 74 -9.28 9.52 -11.21
N ASP A 75 -9.57 10.40 -12.16
CA ASP A 75 -9.45 11.83 -11.94
C ASP A 75 -10.61 12.28 -11.06
N LEU A 76 -10.34 12.55 -9.81
CA LEU A 76 -11.30 13.16 -8.91
C LEU A 76 -11.54 14.61 -9.39
N ALA A 77 -12.80 14.96 -9.62
CA ALA A 77 -13.17 16.37 -9.76
C ALA A 77 -12.71 17.14 -8.51
N PRO A 78 -12.40 18.46 -8.61
CA PRO A 78 -11.99 19.25 -7.46
C PRO A 78 -13.04 19.15 -6.36
N GLU A 79 -12.77 18.32 -5.38
CA GLU A 79 -13.63 18.11 -4.23
C GLU A 79 -13.33 19.14 -3.14
N LYS A 80 -14.32 19.38 -2.29
CA LYS A 80 -14.15 20.11 -1.05
C LYS A 80 -13.01 19.50 -0.23
N SER A 81 -12.28 20.34 0.49
CA SER A 81 -11.21 19.82 1.35
C SER A 81 -11.78 18.80 2.36
N PRO A 82 -11.02 17.78 2.76
CA PRO A 82 -11.49 16.79 3.73
C PRO A 82 -12.04 17.41 5.02
N TYR A 83 -11.42 18.49 5.51
CA TYR A 83 -11.88 19.19 6.71
C TYR A 83 -13.18 19.96 6.47
N GLU A 84 -13.34 20.62 5.32
CA GLU A 84 -14.59 21.29 4.97
C GLU A 84 -15.76 20.31 4.90
N ARG A 85 -15.52 19.12 4.35
CA ARG A 85 -16.50 18.05 4.29
C ARG A 85 -16.88 17.55 5.69
N LEU A 86 -15.90 17.21 6.53
CA LEU A 86 -16.14 16.76 7.90
C LEU A 86 -16.88 17.81 8.75
N LEU A 87 -16.47 19.08 8.66
CA LEU A 87 -17.16 20.17 9.38
C LEU A 87 -18.59 20.34 8.89
N GLY A 88 -18.81 20.23 7.58
CA GLY A 88 -20.15 20.27 7.00
C GLY A 88 -21.04 19.13 7.47
N ASP A 89 -20.50 17.92 7.58
CA ASP A 89 -21.22 16.74 8.07
C ASP A 89 -21.54 16.89 9.57
N ALA A 90 -20.58 17.34 10.37
CA ALA A 90 -20.80 17.65 11.78
C ALA A 90 -21.94 18.65 12.00
N LEU A 91 -21.97 19.73 11.23
CA LEU A 91 -23.04 20.75 11.30
C LEU A 91 -24.42 20.19 10.91
N ARG A 92 -24.47 19.17 10.08
CA ARG A 92 -25.72 18.49 9.69
C ARG A 92 -26.10 17.33 10.63
N GLY A 93 -25.22 16.98 11.56
CA GLY A 93 -25.41 15.80 12.41
C GLY A 93 -25.22 14.47 11.64
N ASP A 94 -24.54 14.50 10.52
CA ASP A 94 -24.22 13.30 9.75
C ASP A 94 -22.92 12.66 10.27
N ASN A 95 -23.03 11.48 10.85
CA ASN A 95 -21.92 10.74 11.45
C ASN A 95 -21.26 9.72 10.50
N ALA A 96 -21.67 9.65 9.24
CA ALA A 96 -21.21 8.60 8.32
C ALA A 96 -19.69 8.59 8.10
N LEU A 97 -19.02 9.75 8.17
CA LEU A 97 -17.58 9.89 8.00
C LEU A 97 -16.80 9.95 9.32
N PHE A 98 -17.48 9.84 10.46
CA PHE A 98 -16.80 9.86 11.76
C PHE A 98 -16.53 8.47 12.26
N THR A 99 -15.35 8.29 12.83
CA THR A 99 -14.94 7.03 13.46
C THR A 99 -15.67 6.89 14.80
N SER A 100 -16.31 5.74 15.03
CA SER A 100 -16.95 5.45 16.32
C SER A 100 -15.88 5.18 17.40
N ASP A 101 -16.26 5.39 18.67
CA ASP A 101 -15.38 5.10 19.81
C ASP A 101 -14.93 3.64 19.81
N GLU A 102 -15.81 2.70 19.45
CA GLU A 102 -15.49 1.29 19.32
C GLU A 102 -14.39 1.01 18.28
N CYS A 103 -14.42 1.70 17.15
CA CYS A 103 -13.38 1.59 16.13
C CYS A 103 -12.06 2.18 16.62
N VAL A 104 -12.09 3.28 17.38
CA VAL A 104 -10.90 3.89 17.96
C VAL A 104 -10.25 2.94 18.97
N GLU A 105 -11.04 2.37 19.88
CA GLU A 105 -10.55 1.41 20.87
C GLU A 105 -10.00 0.14 20.22
N ALA A 106 -10.67 -0.37 19.19
CA ALA A 106 -10.18 -1.52 18.42
C ALA A 106 -8.84 -1.22 17.72
N ALA A 107 -8.68 0.00 17.18
CA ALA A 107 -7.43 0.43 16.57
C ALA A 107 -6.29 0.52 17.58
N TRP A 108 -6.55 1.06 18.79
CA TRP A 108 -5.58 1.09 19.88
C TRP A 108 -5.18 -0.31 20.33
N ALA A 109 -6.12 -1.22 20.48
CA ALA A 109 -5.84 -2.60 20.89
C ALA A 109 -4.86 -3.33 19.94
N VAL A 110 -4.78 -2.94 18.67
CA VAL A 110 -3.80 -3.50 17.73
C VAL A 110 -2.38 -3.12 18.13
N VAL A 111 -2.15 -1.87 18.55
CA VAL A 111 -0.80 -1.33 18.82
C VAL A 111 -0.40 -1.41 20.30
N ASP A 112 -1.33 -1.61 21.23
CA ASP A 112 -1.07 -1.67 22.67
C ASP A 112 -0.01 -2.72 23.03
N ARG A 113 0.00 -3.86 22.33
CA ARG A 113 1.00 -4.90 22.54
C ARG A 113 2.42 -4.44 22.22
N VAL A 114 2.55 -3.50 21.30
CA VAL A 114 3.84 -2.91 20.91
C VAL A 114 4.21 -1.81 21.89
N LEU A 115 3.24 -0.96 22.26
CA LEU A 115 3.46 0.15 23.21
C LEU A 115 3.82 -0.36 24.61
N ALA A 116 3.29 -1.50 25.02
CA ALA A 116 3.60 -2.14 26.30
C ALA A 116 5.01 -2.76 26.36
N ARG A 117 5.71 -2.87 25.21
CA ARG A 117 7.07 -3.39 25.16
C ARG A 117 8.08 -2.25 25.29
N GLU A 118 8.82 -2.25 26.38
CA GLU A 118 10.03 -1.43 26.48
C GLU A 118 11.10 -1.99 25.54
N GLY A 119 11.41 -1.27 24.48
CA GLY A 119 12.42 -1.63 23.51
C GLY A 119 13.15 -0.41 22.97
N PRO A 120 14.34 -0.58 22.39
CA PRO A 120 15.06 0.53 21.78
C PRO A 120 14.26 1.09 20.59
N VAL A 121 14.18 2.41 20.51
CA VAL A 121 13.60 3.10 19.36
C VAL A 121 14.64 3.15 18.25
N GLY A 122 14.31 2.58 17.09
CA GLY A 122 15.15 2.67 15.91
C GLY A 122 15.06 4.04 15.26
N PHE A 123 16.21 4.58 14.85
CA PHE A 123 16.29 5.81 14.08
C PHE A 123 16.45 5.51 12.60
N TYR A 124 15.91 6.37 11.75
CA TYR A 124 16.08 6.27 10.30
C TYR A 124 16.35 7.62 9.66
N GLU A 125 17.04 7.61 8.55
CA GLU A 125 17.36 8.82 7.81
C GLU A 125 16.11 9.38 7.10
N ARG A 126 16.05 10.71 7.03
CA ARG A 126 15.03 11.41 6.26
C ARG A 126 15.13 11.02 4.78
N GLY A 127 14.01 10.67 4.18
CA GLY A 127 13.94 10.22 2.79
C GLY A 127 14.23 8.73 2.61
N SER A 128 14.37 7.96 3.69
CA SER A 128 14.46 6.51 3.65
C SER A 128 13.12 5.85 4.00
N TRP A 129 12.98 4.57 3.67
CA TRP A 129 11.78 3.79 3.96
C TRP A 129 11.71 3.25 5.41
N GLY A 130 12.51 3.77 6.30
CA GLY A 130 12.57 3.37 7.70
C GLY A 130 13.92 2.76 8.08
N PRO A 131 14.05 2.28 9.32
CA PRO A 131 15.27 1.65 9.77
C PRO A 131 15.49 0.31 9.04
N PRO A 132 16.76 -0.14 8.84
CA PRO A 132 17.06 -1.38 8.11
C PRO A 132 16.38 -2.62 8.71
N GLU A 133 16.09 -2.60 9.99
CA GLU A 133 15.40 -3.68 10.69
C GLU A 133 13.95 -3.84 10.23
N ALA A 134 13.31 -2.80 9.72
CA ALA A 134 11.95 -2.85 9.22
C ALA A 134 11.80 -3.80 8.01
N ALA A 135 12.86 -4.01 7.25
CA ALA A 135 12.86 -4.97 6.14
C ALA A 135 12.63 -6.42 6.62
N ARG A 136 13.04 -6.74 7.84
CA ARG A 136 12.88 -8.10 8.40
C ARG A 136 11.45 -8.44 8.79
N ILE A 137 10.58 -7.45 8.92
CA ILE A 137 9.16 -7.67 9.26
C ILE A 137 8.45 -8.48 8.17
N VAL A 138 8.84 -8.26 6.91
CA VAL A 138 8.28 -8.92 5.72
C VAL A 138 9.25 -9.98 5.18
N SER A 139 10.14 -10.49 6.03
CA SER A 139 11.12 -11.50 5.63
C SER A 139 10.44 -12.83 5.28
N GLY A 140 10.73 -13.34 4.10
CA GLY A 140 10.17 -14.61 3.57
C GLY A 140 9.17 -14.43 2.43
N ASP A 141 8.65 -13.23 2.25
CA ASP A 141 7.81 -12.83 1.12
C ASP A 141 8.61 -11.92 0.16
N GLU A 142 7.99 -11.35 -0.83
CA GLU A 142 8.63 -10.46 -1.81
C GLU A 142 9.19 -9.14 -1.24
N GLY A 143 9.07 -8.94 0.08
CA GLY A 143 9.49 -7.74 0.78
C GLY A 143 8.43 -6.64 0.78
N TRP A 144 8.84 -5.41 1.11
CA TRP A 144 7.96 -4.26 1.05
C TRP A 144 7.75 -3.81 -0.39
N HIS A 145 6.49 -3.62 -0.79
CA HIS A 145 6.15 -2.91 -2.03
C HIS A 145 6.32 -1.41 -1.83
N ASP A 146 7.49 -0.90 -2.12
CA ASP A 146 7.79 0.51 -1.98
C ASP A 146 7.06 1.31 -3.07
N PRO A 147 6.17 2.26 -2.70
CA PRO A 147 5.51 3.10 -3.67
C PRO A 147 6.53 3.89 -4.48
N GLN A 148 6.32 3.98 -5.78
CA GLN A 148 7.13 4.77 -6.68
C GLN A 148 6.47 6.13 -6.93
N ALA A 149 7.29 7.17 -7.09
CA ALA A 149 6.81 8.42 -7.65
C ALA A 149 6.42 8.15 -9.11
N GLU A 150 5.19 8.44 -9.50
CA GLU A 150 4.80 8.25 -10.89
C GLU A 150 5.40 9.35 -11.77
N GLU A 151 6.03 8.95 -12.85
CA GLU A 151 6.49 9.86 -13.89
C GLU A 151 5.26 10.49 -14.55
N GLY A 152 5.06 11.79 -14.42
CA GLY A 152 4.06 12.45 -15.26
C GLY A 152 3.37 13.70 -14.76
N LYS A 153 3.61 14.20 -13.54
CA LYS A 153 3.22 15.58 -13.20
C LYS A 153 4.34 16.27 -12.42
N PRO A 154 4.96 17.34 -12.97
CA PRO A 154 5.77 18.22 -12.16
C PRO A 154 4.89 18.88 -11.08
N CYS A 155 5.44 18.96 -9.87
CA CYS A 155 4.84 19.70 -8.74
C CYS A 155 4.51 21.13 -9.09
#